data_62c54b6885c8306b754980bf9feaaf91
#
_entry.id   62c54b6885c8306b754980bf9feaaf91
#
_cell.length_a   1.000
_cell.length_b   1.000
_cell.length_c   1.000
_cell.angle_alpha   90.00
_cell.angle_beta   90.00
_cell.angle_gamma   90.00
#
_symmetry.space_group_name_H-M   'P 1'
#
loop_
_entity.id
_entity.type
_entity.pdbx_description
1 polymer ?
#
loop_
_entity_poly.entity_id
_entity_poly.type
_entity_poly.pdbx_seq_one_letter_code
_entity_poly.pdbx_strand_id
1 'polypeptide(L)'
;MVTVERVARPRPDNAIERRIWDVAATVVDPEVPVLTIEDLGVLRSVRLADDGIVVQITPTYSGCPAVDAIRDDIVTALSAAGHRPARVEVVLAPAWTTDWMSESGRDKLERYGIAPPAPRRADGVIRLGLGVRCPNCGSLHTREASHFGSTSCKALYVCQRCQEPFDYFKEH
;
A
#
# COMPACT_ATOMS: atom_id res chain seq x y z
N MET A 1 5.32 -27.17 3.46
CA MET A 1 4.21 -26.45 2.82
C MET A 1 3.93 -25.24 3.74
N VAL A 2 4.55 -24.09 3.44
CA VAL A 2 4.35 -22.89 4.25
C VAL A 2 3.08 -22.23 3.75
N THR A 3 2.03 -22.32 4.53
CA THR A 3 0.79 -21.57 4.31
C THR A 3 1.15 -20.09 4.49
N VAL A 4 1.22 -19.35 3.39
CA VAL A 4 1.28 -17.89 3.46
C VAL A 4 -0.11 -17.47 3.97
N GLU A 5 -0.22 -17.31 5.28
CA GLU A 5 -1.39 -16.71 5.88
C GLU A 5 -1.59 -15.34 5.23
N ARG A 6 -2.74 -15.17 4.59
CA ARG A 6 -3.29 -13.86 4.27
C ARG A 6 -3.58 -13.18 5.61
N VAL A 7 -2.57 -12.61 6.20
CA VAL A 7 -2.73 -11.85 7.43
C VAL A 7 -3.36 -10.53 7.04
N ALA A 8 -4.70 -10.56 6.93
CA ALA A 8 -5.47 -9.36 7.20
C ALA A 8 -4.97 -8.87 8.55
N ARG A 9 -4.33 -7.72 8.60
CA ARG A 9 -3.75 -7.22 9.84
C ARG A 9 -4.87 -6.81 10.74
N PRO A 10 -5.08 -7.52 11.84
CA PRO A 10 -6.11 -7.13 12.77
C PRO A 10 -5.70 -5.76 13.33
N ARG A 11 -6.62 -4.82 13.26
CA ARG A 11 -6.53 -3.61 14.05
C ARG A 11 -6.35 -4.03 15.52
N PRO A 12 -5.65 -3.26 16.33
CA PRO A 12 -5.43 -3.61 17.73
C PRO A 12 -6.73 -3.88 18.47
N ASP A 13 -6.73 -4.91 19.33
CA ASP A 13 -7.90 -5.21 20.20
C ASP A 13 -8.04 -4.18 21.32
N ASN A 14 -6.92 -3.62 21.80
CA ASN A 14 -6.91 -2.58 22.81
C ASN A 14 -7.55 -1.30 22.27
N ALA A 15 -8.53 -0.76 23.01
CA ALA A 15 -9.28 0.42 22.58
C ALA A 15 -8.42 1.69 22.43
N ILE A 16 -7.36 1.85 23.22
CA ILE A 16 -6.45 2.99 23.12
C ILE A 16 -5.58 2.85 21.89
N GLU A 17 -4.97 1.69 21.69
CA GLU A 17 -4.14 1.41 20.52
C GLU A 17 -4.95 1.49 19.22
N ARG A 18 -6.22 1.10 19.25
CA ARG A 18 -7.14 1.24 18.12
C ARG A 18 -7.39 2.70 17.75
N ARG A 19 -7.60 3.58 18.72
CA ARG A 19 -7.73 5.02 18.47
C ARG A 19 -6.46 5.61 17.86
N ILE A 20 -5.30 5.19 18.34
CA ILE A 20 -4.01 5.62 17.79
C ILE A 20 -3.84 5.08 16.37
N TRP A 21 -4.23 3.83 16.13
CA TRP A 21 -4.26 3.23 14.80
C TRP A 21 -5.12 4.04 13.84
N ASP A 22 -6.34 4.40 14.26
CA ASP A 22 -7.27 5.17 13.43
C ASP A 22 -6.69 6.52 13.01
N VAL A 23 -5.92 7.18 13.88
CA VAL A 23 -5.19 8.40 13.53
C VAL A 23 -4.05 8.12 12.55
N ALA A 24 -3.19 7.14 12.82
CA ALA A 24 -2.09 6.79 11.94
C ALA A 24 -2.58 6.33 10.56
N ALA A 25 -3.70 5.62 10.50
CA ALA A 25 -4.33 5.12 9.28
C ALA A 25 -4.82 6.23 8.32
N THR A 26 -4.93 7.47 8.78
CA THR A 26 -5.31 8.61 7.90
C THR A 26 -4.16 9.15 7.07
N VAL A 27 -2.91 8.81 7.42
CA VAL A 27 -1.74 9.27 6.68
C VAL A 27 -1.76 8.69 5.27
N VAL A 28 -1.54 9.55 4.28
CA VAL A 28 -1.54 9.18 2.86
C VAL A 28 -0.13 8.92 2.37
N ASP A 29 -0.01 8.08 1.35
CA ASP A 29 1.24 7.88 0.65
C ASP A 29 1.55 9.09 -0.25
N PRO A 30 2.72 9.74 -0.12
CA PRO A 30 3.05 10.94 -0.91
C PRO A 30 3.26 10.63 -2.40
N GLU A 31 3.58 9.38 -2.78
CA GLU A 31 3.73 8.97 -4.18
C GLU A 31 2.40 8.56 -4.82
N VAL A 32 1.41 8.17 -4.00
CA VAL A 32 0.07 7.78 -4.44
C VAL A 32 -0.98 8.36 -3.48
N PRO A 33 -1.24 9.69 -3.53
CA PRO A 33 -1.98 10.42 -2.50
C PRO A 33 -3.47 10.05 -2.36
N VAL A 34 -3.98 9.15 -3.19
CA VAL A 34 -5.33 8.58 -3.04
C VAL A 34 -5.36 7.39 -2.08
N LEU A 35 -4.19 6.84 -1.74
CA LEU A 35 -4.06 5.72 -0.82
C LEU A 35 -3.57 6.19 0.54
N THR A 36 -4.18 5.66 1.59
CA THR A 36 -3.60 5.75 2.93
C THR A 36 -2.59 4.61 3.15
N ILE A 37 -1.74 4.77 4.16
CA ILE A 37 -0.80 3.71 4.56
C ILE A 37 -1.53 2.45 5.07
N GLU A 38 -2.79 2.57 5.50
CA GLU A 38 -3.65 1.43 5.81
C GLU A 38 -4.15 0.75 4.53
N ASP A 39 -4.61 1.51 3.53
CA ASP A 39 -5.03 0.97 2.23
C ASP A 39 -3.90 0.16 1.55
N LEU A 40 -2.68 0.67 1.64
CA LEU A 40 -1.48 -0.02 1.13
C LEU A 40 -1.06 -1.22 1.98
N GLY A 41 -1.51 -1.31 3.24
CA GLY A 41 -1.00 -2.29 4.18
C GLY A 41 0.44 -2.02 4.64
N VAL A 42 0.90 -0.78 4.52
CA VAL A 42 2.19 -0.29 5.03
C VAL A 42 2.16 -0.17 6.55
N LEU A 43 1.03 0.25 7.14
CA LEU A 43 0.81 0.28 8.58
C LEU A 43 0.73 -1.14 9.15
N ARG A 44 1.64 -1.51 10.06
CA ARG A 44 1.80 -2.88 10.57
C ARG A 44 1.21 -3.10 11.95
N SER A 45 1.58 -2.26 12.86
CA SER A 45 1.12 -2.34 14.25
C SER A 45 1.20 -1.00 14.94
N VAL A 46 0.39 -0.86 15.96
CA VAL A 46 0.45 0.22 16.94
C VAL A 46 0.45 -0.43 18.31
N ARG A 47 1.37 -0.04 19.16
CA ARG A 47 1.44 -0.55 20.54
C ARG A 47 1.87 0.55 21.50
N LEU A 48 1.39 0.43 22.73
CA LEU A 48 1.86 1.22 23.84
C LEU A 48 3.11 0.56 24.44
N ALA A 49 4.14 1.35 24.67
CA ALA A 49 5.37 0.96 25.35
C ALA A 49 5.58 1.86 26.57
N ASP A 50 6.50 1.50 27.46
CA ASP A 50 6.76 2.27 28.69
C ASP A 50 7.23 3.69 28.42
N ASP A 51 7.89 3.89 27.26
CA ASP A 51 8.46 5.17 26.81
C ASP A 51 7.59 5.90 25.77
N GLY A 52 6.38 5.42 25.50
CA GLY A 52 5.45 6.06 24.57
C GLY A 52 4.82 5.12 23.57
N ILE A 53 4.43 5.67 22.43
CA ILE A 53 3.73 4.97 21.35
C ILE A 53 4.74 4.48 20.32
N VAL A 54 4.61 3.23 19.90
CA VAL A 54 5.40 2.64 18.81
C VAL A 54 4.47 2.28 17.67
N VAL A 55 4.72 2.88 16.52
CA VAL A 55 4.05 2.54 15.26
C VAL A 55 5.04 1.80 14.36
N GLN A 56 4.67 0.62 13.88
CA GLN A 56 5.49 -0.12 12.93
C GLN A 56 4.93 -0.01 11.52
N ILE A 57 5.81 0.25 10.57
CA ILE A 57 5.50 0.30 9.15
C ILE A 57 6.43 -0.62 8.35
N THR A 58 5.94 -1.14 7.23
CA THR A 58 6.77 -1.84 6.23
C THR A 58 6.60 -1.15 4.89
N PRO A 59 7.66 -0.57 4.30
CA PRO A 59 7.57 0.06 2.99
C PRO A 59 7.31 -0.97 1.90
N THR A 60 6.75 -0.52 0.78
CA THR A 60 6.48 -1.37 -0.40
C THR A 60 7.74 -1.96 -1.01
N TYR A 61 8.88 -1.33 -0.82
CA TYR A 61 10.23 -1.84 -1.13
C TYR A 61 11.27 -1.16 -0.23
N SER A 62 12.41 -1.81 -0.03
CA SER A 62 13.43 -1.40 0.97
C SER A 62 14.08 -0.03 0.72
N GLY A 63 14.01 0.48 -0.49
CA GLY A 63 14.58 1.79 -0.89
C GLY A 63 13.53 2.87 -1.15
N CYS A 64 12.30 2.74 -0.64
CA CYS A 64 11.22 3.69 -0.88
C CYS A 64 11.58 5.08 -0.33
N PRO A 65 11.69 6.13 -1.16
CA PRO A 65 12.02 7.47 -0.70
C PRO A 65 10.90 8.11 0.14
N ALA A 66 9.67 7.60 0.03
CA ALA A 66 8.52 8.09 0.78
C ALA A 66 8.55 7.72 2.28
N VAL A 67 9.41 6.78 2.70
CA VAL A 67 9.40 6.26 4.08
C VAL A 67 9.62 7.35 5.11
N ASP A 68 10.56 8.24 4.89
CA ASP A 68 10.86 9.30 5.86
C ASP A 68 9.70 10.29 5.95
N ALA A 69 9.10 10.68 4.83
CA ALA A 69 7.91 11.54 4.83
C ALA A 69 6.72 10.87 5.55
N ILE A 70 6.47 9.59 5.29
CA ILE A 70 5.42 8.82 5.99
C ILE A 70 5.66 8.78 7.50
N ARG A 71 6.92 8.59 7.93
CA ARG A 71 7.29 8.59 9.36
C ARG A 71 6.96 9.94 10.02
N ASP A 72 7.37 11.03 9.38
CA ASP A 72 7.16 12.40 9.87
C ASP A 72 5.67 12.72 9.93
N ASP A 73 4.90 12.34 8.91
CA ASP A 73 3.47 12.53 8.84
C ASP A 73 2.73 11.74 9.93
N ILE A 74 3.13 10.49 10.21
CA ILE A 74 2.57 9.71 11.31
C ILE A 74 2.81 10.41 12.65
N VAL A 75 4.05 10.82 12.93
CA VAL A 75 4.39 11.51 14.20
C VAL A 75 3.63 12.81 14.33
N THR A 76 3.50 13.57 13.25
CA THR A 76 2.77 14.84 13.19
C THR A 76 1.28 14.61 13.46
N ALA A 77 0.65 13.66 12.78
CA ALA A 77 -0.77 13.33 12.96
C ALA A 77 -1.07 12.86 14.39
N LEU A 78 -0.24 11.99 14.94
CA LEU A 78 -0.39 11.51 16.32
C LEU A 78 -0.21 12.64 17.33
N SER A 79 0.79 13.51 17.14
CA SER A 79 1.03 14.65 18.01
C SER A 79 -0.14 15.65 18.00
N ALA A 80 -0.70 15.93 16.82
CA ALA A 80 -1.88 16.79 16.66
C ALA A 80 -3.12 16.22 17.38
N ALA A 81 -3.25 14.89 17.41
CA ALA A 81 -4.31 14.20 18.13
C ALA A 81 -4.03 14.02 19.65
N GLY A 82 -2.92 14.57 20.17
CA GLY A 82 -2.55 14.48 21.59
C GLY A 82 -1.87 13.16 21.98
N HIS A 83 -1.50 12.32 21.01
CA HIS A 83 -0.83 11.02 21.22
C HIS A 83 0.68 11.19 21.13
N ARG A 84 1.34 11.41 22.26
CA ARG A 84 2.80 11.62 22.35
C ARG A 84 3.38 11.15 23.68
N PRO A 85 4.68 10.81 23.76
CA PRO A 85 5.60 10.71 22.60
C PRO A 85 5.28 9.52 21.70
N ALA A 86 5.58 9.65 20.41
CA ALA A 86 5.41 8.59 19.44
C ALA A 86 6.68 8.45 18.58
N ARG A 87 7.04 7.19 18.27
CA ARG A 87 8.11 6.86 17.34
C ARG A 87 7.63 5.87 16.29
N VAL A 88 8.25 5.92 15.12
CA VAL A 88 7.96 5.00 14.01
C VAL A 88 9.16 4.09 13.76
N GLU A 89 8.90 2.79 13.76
CA GLU A 89 9.88 1.74 13.47
C GLU A 89 9.62 1.16 12.08
N VAL A 90 10.66 1.07 11.26
CA VAL A 90 10.59 0.39 9.96
C VAL A 90 10.92 -1.08 10.14
N VAL A 91 10.01 -1.96 9.74
CA VAL A 91 10.15 -3.41 9.82
C VAL A 91 10.15 -3.97 8.40
N LEU A 92 11.24 -4.64 8.02
CA LEU A 92 11.43 -5.18 6.67
C LEU A 92 11.07 -6.67 6.56
N ALA A 93 10.86 -7.35 7.68
CA ALA A 93 10.49 -8.75 7.72
C ALA A 93 9.15 -8.96 8.46
N PRO A 94 8.18 -9.68 7.86
CA PRO A 94 8.18 -10.14 6.47
C PRO A 94 8.16 -8.98 5.47
N ALA A 95 8.69 -9.19 4.28
CA ALA A 95 8.66 -8.19 3.22
C ALA A 95 7.21 -7.84 2.85
N TRP A 96 6.99 -6.60 2.45
CA TRP A 96 5.69 -6.15 1.97
C TRP A 96 5.27 -6.91 0.71
N THR A 97 3.98 -7.12 0.57
CA THR A 97 3.39 -7.74 -0.62
C THR A 97 2.09 -7.03 -0.99
N THR A 98 1.75 -7.03 -2.27
CA THR A 98 0.49 -6.46 -2.78
C THR A 98 -0.76 -7.15 -2.24
N ASP A 99 -0.63 -8.35 -1.65
CA ASP A 99 -1.74 -9.03 -0.96
C ASP A 99 -2.19 -8.29 0.30
N TRP A 100 -1.36 -7.38 0.82
CA TRP A 100 -1.68 -6.57 1.98
C TRP A 100 -2.51 -5.33 1.67
N MET A 101 -2.62 -4.99 0.40
CA MET A 101 -3.45 -3.90 -0.05
C MET A 101 -4.93 -4.21 0.16
N SER A 102 -5.68 -3.28 0.75
CA SER A 102 -7.12 -3.41 0.95
C SER A 102 -7.89 -3.41 -0.38
N GLU A 103 -9.08 -3.99 -0.41
CA GLU A 103 -9.98 -3.87 -1.57
C GLU A 103 -10.32 -2.41 -1.85
N SER A 104 -10.61 -1.64 -0.80
CA SER A 104 -10.82 -0.19 -0.91
C SER A 104 -9.64 0.53 -1.56
N GLY A 105 -8.41 0.15 -1.22
CA GLY A 105 -7.20 0.70 -1.83
C GLY A 105 -7.12 0.39 -3.33
N ARG A 106 -7.43 -0.85 -3.73
CA ARG A 106 -7.48 -1.24 -5.16
C ARG A 106 -8.53 -0.44 -5.94
N ASP A 107 -9.73 -0.27 -5.36
CA ASP A 107 -10.81 0.52 -5.95
C ASP A 107 -10.43 2.01 -6.08
N LYS A 108 -9.72 2.55 -5.10
CA LYS A 108 -9.21 3.94 -5.15
C LYS A 108 -8.19 4.12 -6.27
N LEU A 109 -7.26 3.16 -6.44
CA LEU A 109 -6.30 3.18 -7.55
C LEU A 109 -7.02 3.20 -8.90
N GLU A 110 -7.96 2.26 -9.12
CA GLU A 110 -8.68 2.16 -10.39
C GLU A 110 -9.44 3.44 -10.71
N ARG A 111 -10.15 4.03 -9.74
CA ARG A 111 -10.86 5.31 -9.94
C ARG A 111 -9.92 6.49 -10.19
N TYR A 112 -8.70 6.41 -9.69
CA TYR A 112 -7.68 7.43 -9.92
C TYR A 112 -6.97 7.26 -11.26
N GLY A 113 -7.25 6.20 -12.00
CA GLY A 113 -6.65 5.92 -13.30
C GLY A 113 -5.34 5.12 -13.23
N ILE A 114 -5.05 4.51 -12.09
CA ILE A 114 -3.93 3.60 -11.90
C ILE A 114 -4.47 2.16 -11.88
N ALA A 115 -3.99 1.31 -12.78
CA ALA A 115 -4.38 -0.10 -12.78
C ALA A 115 -3.86 -0.79 -11.48
N PRO A 116 -4.74 -1.38 -10.65
CA PRO A 116 -4.31 -2.05 -9.44
C PRO A 116 -3.64 -3.38 -9.73
N PRO A 117 -2.80 -3.89 -8.81
CA PRO A 117 -2.22 -5.23 -8.93
C PRO A 117 -3.31 -6.30 -8.89
N ALA A 118 -3.14 -7.35 -9.67
CA ALA A 118 -4.08 -8.46 -9.67
C ALA A 118 -4.10 -9.15 -8.28
N PRO A 119 -5.29 -9.49 -7.74
CA PRO A 119 -5.36 -10.25 -6.50
C PRO A 119 -4.79 -11.65 -6.75
N ARG A 120 -3.84 -12.09 -5.92
CA ARG A 120 -3.39 -13.48 -5.93
C ARG A 120 -4.54 -14.39 -5.50
N ARG A 121 -4.88 -15.38 -6.32
CA ARG A 121 -5.85 -16.39 -5.94
C ARG A 121 -5.26 -17.35 -4.91
N ALA A 122 -6.12 -17.84 -4.01
CA ALA A 122 -5.74 -18.82 -2.98
C ALA A 122 -5.21 -20.16 -3.54
N ASP A 123 -5.42 -20.42 -4.82
CA ASP A 123 -5.01 -21.65 -5.53
C ASP A 123 -3.59 -21.60 -6.11
N GLY A 124 -2.86 -20.52 -5.90
CA GLY A 124 -1.46 -20.38 -6.36
C GLY A 124 -1.30 -20.32 -7.89
N VAL A 125 -2.38 -20.23 -8.65
CA VAL A 125 -2.32 -20.14 -10.10
C VAL A 125 -1.88 -18.74 -10.51
N ILE A 126 -0.62 -18.62 -10.92
CA ILE A 126 -0.09 -17.44 -11.58
C ILE A 126 -0.79 -17.34 -12.94
N ARG A 127 -1.54 -16.29 -13.17
CA ARG A 127 -2.07 -15.98 -14.51
C ARG A 127 -0.91 -15.54 -15.40
N LEU A 128 -0.27 -16.49 -16.07
CA LEU A 128 0.65 -16.20 -17.15
C LEU A 128 -0.13 -15.45 -18.25
N GLY A 129 0.16 -14.17 -18.43
CA GLY A 129 -0.12 -13.47 -19.68
C GLY A 129 -1.51 -12.85 -19.88
N LEU A 130 -2.35 -12.71 -18.85
CA LEU A 130 -3.49 -11.81 -18.99
C LEU A 130 -3.00 -10.37 -18.80
N GLY A 131 -3.07 -9.57 -19.87
CA GLY A 131 -2.67 -8.17 -19.85
C GLY A 131 -3.27 -7.37 -18.70
N VAL A 132 -2.58 -6.33 -18.28
CA VAL A 132 -3.08 -5.39 -17.27
C VAL A 132 -4.35 -4.72 -17.80
N ARG A 133 -5.42 -4.71 -17.01
CA ARG A 133 -6.68 -4.08 -17.41
C ARG A 133 -6.52 -2.56 -17.47
N CYS A 134 -6.87 -1.96 -18.59
CA CYS A 134 -6.90 -0.51 -18.75
C CYS A 134 -7.97 0.11 -17.83
N PRO A 135 -7.62 1.03 -16.93
CA PRO A 135 -8.59 1.67 -16.02
C PRO A 135 -9.58 2.57 -16.75
N ASN A 136 -9.23 3.06 -17.98
CA ASN A 136 -10.08 3.98 -18.73
C ASN A 136 -11.17 3.27 -19.55
N CYS A 137 -10.87 2.11 -20.15
CA CYS A 137 -11.83 1.43 -21.05
C CYS A 137 -12.05 -0.06 -20.74
N GLY A 138 -11.41 -0.61 -19.71
CA GLY A 138 -11.55 -1.99 -19.29
C GLY A 138 -10.88 -3.04 -20.20
N SER A 139 -10.22 -2.63 -21.28
CA SER A 139 -9.56 -3.54 -22.24
C SER A 139 -8.37 -4.25 -21.60
N LEU A 140 -8.19 -5.53 -21.91
CA LEU A 140 -6.98 -6.28 -21.58
C LEU A 140 -5.90 -6.18 -22.67
N HIS A 141 -6.21 -5.51 -23.80
CA HIS A 141 -5.26 -5.32 -24.88
C HIS A 141 -4.37 -4.13 -24.57
N THR A 142 -3.40 -4.36 -23.72
CA THR A 142 -2.47 -3.37 -23.16
C THR A 142 -1.03 -3.86 -23.34
N ARG A 143 -0.08 -2.94 -23.37
CA ARG A 143 1.35 -3.26 -23.40
C ARG A 143 2.11 -2.41 -22.39
N GLU A 144 3.14 -2.96 -21.79
CA GLU A 144 4.10 -2.21 -21.01
C GLU A 144 4.91 -1.29 -21.95
N ALA A 145 4.93 -0.01 -21.61
CA ALA A 145 5.73 1.00 -22.31
C ALA A 145 7.06 1.24 -21.59
N SER A 146 7.04 1.19 -20.23
CA SER A 146 8.22 1.30 -19.40
C SER A 146 8.00 0.54 -18.08
N HIS A 147 9.03 -0.17 -17.63
CA HIS A 147 9.01 -0.87 -16.34
C HIS A 147 8.97 0.08 -15.14
N PHE A 148 9.39 1.32 -15.33
CA PHE A 148 9.31 2.39 -14.34
C PHE A 148 8.37 3.48 -14.84
N GLY A 149 7.36 3.80 -14.00
CA GLY A 149 6.43 4.90 -14.22
C GLY A 149 6.88 6.17 -13.52
N SER A 150 5.92 6.95 -13.00
CA SER A 150 6.19 8.18 -12.24
C SER A 150 6.94 7.92 -10.92
N THR A 151 6.81 6.71 -10.38
CA THR A 151 7.53 6.23 -9.19
C THR A 151 8.00 4.79 -9.39
N SER A 152 8.92 4.31 -8.54
CA SER A 152 9.50 2.96 -8.65
C SER A 152 8.48 1.83 -8.43
N CYS A 153 7.40 2.07 -7.68
CA CYS A 153 6.32 1.11 -7.44
C CYS A 153 5.33 1.00 -8.62
N LYS A 154 5.45 1.86 -9.64
CA LYS A 154 4.58 1.89 -10.81
C LYS A 154 5.33 1.57 -12.10
N ALA A 155 4.62 0.99 -13.07
CA ALA A 155 5.06 0.82 -14.44
C ALA A 155 4.13 1.61 -15.38
N LEU A 156 4.64 2.07 -16.50
CA LEU A 156 3.85 2.77 -17.51
C LEU A 156 3.32 1.77 -18.54
N TYR A 157 2.03 1.78 -18.76
CA TYR A 157 1.34 0.98 -19.76
C TYR A 157 0.63 1.86 -20.80
N VAL A 158 0.37 1.32 -21.98
CA VAL A 158 -0.45 1.92 -23.03
C VAL A 158 -1.55 0.95 -23.42
N CYS A 159 -2.78 1.42 -23.40
CA CYS A 159 -3.91 0.66 -23.93
C CYS A 159 -3.91 0.69 -25.46
N GLN A 160 -3.92 -0.48 -26.10
CA GLN A 160 -3.95 -0.57 -27.56
C GLN A 160 -5.36 -0.37 -28.15
N ARG A 161 -6.39 -0.30 -27.29
CA ARG A 161 -7.77 -0.04 -27.73
C ARG A 161 -8.13 1.45 -27.68
N CYS A 162 -7.93 2.12 -26.54
CA CYS A 162 -8.25 3.55 -26.41
C CYS A 162 -7.04 4.47 -26.61
N GLN A 163 -5.85 3.91 -26.80
CA GLN A 163 -4.55 4.59 -26.99
C GLN A 163 -4.08 5.43 -25.79
N GLU A 164 -4.77 5.39 -24.66
CA GLU A 164 -4.41 6.13 -23.46
C GLU A 164 -3.26 5.46 -22.71
N PRO A 165 -2.24 6.22 -22.28
CA PRO A 165 -1.26 5.76 -21.31
C PRO A 165 -1.88 5.74 -19.91
N PHE A 166 -1.39 4.83 -19.06
CA PHE A 166 -1.81 4.74 -17.66
C PHE A 166 -0.71 4.10 -16.81
N ASP A 167 -0.70 4.42 -15.51
CA ASP A 167 0.18 3.77 -14.55
C ASP A 167 -0.42 2.42 -14.10
N TYR A 168 0.46 1.43 -13.90
CA TYR A 168 0.15 0.15 -13.29
C TYR A 168 0.91 0.03 -11.98
N PHE A 169 0.22 -0.22 -10.87
CA PHE A 169 0.85 -0.51 -9.60
C PHE A 169 1.42 -1.94 -9.63
N LYS A 170 2.75 -2.06 -9.59
CA LYS A 170 3.44 -3.35 -9.78
C LYS A 170 3.18 -4.33 -8.63
N GLU A 171 3.18 -5.61 -8.96
CA GLU A 171 3.15 -6.69 -7.97
C GLU A 171 4.50 -6.83 -7.27
N HIS A 172 4.47 -7.07 -5.95
CA HIS A 172 5.63 -7.30 -5.09
C HIS A 172 5.38 -8.49 -4.17
#